data_304835fc0195b091b2627d2578c90a62
#
_entry.id   304835fc0195b091b2627d2578c90a62
#
_cell.length_a   1.000
_cell.length_b   1.000
_cell.length_c   1.000
_cell.angle_alpha   90.00
_cell.angle_beta   90.00
_cell.angle_gamma   90.00
#
_symmetry.space_group_name_H-M   'P 1'
#
loop_
_entity.id
_entity.type
_entity.pdbx_description
1 polymer ?
#
loop_
_entity_poly.entity_id
_entity_poly.type
_entity_poly.pdbx_seq_one_letter_code
_entity_poly.pdbx_strand_id
1 'polypeptide(L)'
;MAYIEPAPLMDKENPFEAMMSRFRTASQILGLEEEVYNVLKVPTKQVIVSLPVMMDNGSIRVFEGYRVIHSTILGPSKGGIRFDPHVNLDEVKALAAWMTWKCAVVDIPYGGAKGGVTCNPREMSAGEIERLMRAYTLSMIDIFGADKDIPAPDMGTGPREMAWLMDEYSRTQGMTVNAVVTGKPIVLGGSLGRTEATGRGVMVTTLAAMEKLKINPYKATCAVQGFGNVGSWAARLLFERGLKIQAISDLHGAYYNEGGVDIEKAVAYRDKNKGSLEGFPEAQKISGAEI
;
A
#
# COMPACT_ATOMS: atom_id res chain seq x y z
N MET A 1 -32.45 3.45 -1.31
CA MET A 1 -31.45 2.38 -1.13
C MET A 1 -31.38 2.08 0.35
N ALA A 2 -31.65 0.85 0.78
CA ALA A 2 -31.48 0.44 2.15
C ALA A 2 -29.98 0.50 2.49
N TYR A 3 -29.63 1.10 3.60
CA TYR A 3 -28.28 1.08 4.15
C TYR A 3 -28.01 -0.37 4.59
N ILE A 4 -27.09 -1.04 3.91
CA ILE A 4 -26.60 -2.36 4.34
C ILE A 4 -25.39 -2.07 5.20
N GLU A 5 -25.51 -2.38 6.48
CA GLU A 5 -24.40 -2.25 7.43
C GLU A 5 -23.24 -3.15 6.97
N PRO A 6 -22.02 -2.59 6.77
CA PRO A 6 -20.89 -3.44 6.44
C PRO A 6 -20.63 -4.43 7.57
N ALA A 7 -20.35 -5.68 7.24
CA ALA A 7 -19.98 -6.69 8.22
C ALA A 7 -18.83 -6.17 9.09
N PRO A 8 -18.90 -6.30 10.42
CA PRO A 8 -17.86 -5.81 11.33
C PRO A 8 -16.50 -6.45 10.97
N LEU A 9 -15.45 -5.64 11.04
CA LEU A 9 -14.07 -6.11 10.92
C LEU A 9 -13.78 -7.00 12.14
N MET A 10 -13.80 -8.31 11.96
CA MET A 10 -13.38 -9.24 12.99
C MET A 10 -11.85 -9.37 12.93
N ASP A 11 -11.15 -8.99 13.98
CA ASP A 11 -9.69 -8.96 14.11
C ASP A 11 -8.98 -10.33 14.00
N LYS A 12 -9.71 -11.40 13.68
CA LYS A 12 -9.20 -12.79 13.59
C LYS A 12 -9.60 -13.52 12.31
N GLU A 13 -10.24 -12.87 11.36
CA GLU A 13 -10.62 -13.52 10.10
C GLU A 13 -9.44 -13.60 9.13
N ASN A 14 -9.37 -14.72 8.39
CA ASN A 14 -8.48 -14.84 7.24
C ASN A 14 -8.74 -13.66 6.28
N PRO A 15 -7.71 -12.86 5.92
CA PRO A 15 -7.89 -11.66 5.08
C PRO A 15 -8.58 -11.94 3.74
N PHE A 16 -8.36 -13.12 3.18
CA PHE A 16 -9.00 -13.53 1.94
C PHE A 16 -10.50 -13.82 2.14
N GLU A 17 -10.88 -14.47 3.22
CA GLU A 17 -12.30 -14.74 3.54
C GLU A 17 -13.04 -13.44 3.83
N ALA A 18 -12.44 -12.51 4.55
CA ALA A 18 -13.01 -11.19 4.81
C ALA A 18 -13.23 -10.39 3.51
N MET A 19 -12.27 -10.43 2.58
CA MET A 19 -12.41 -9.83 1.25
C MET A 19 -13.54 -10.50 0.47
N MET A 20 -13.61 -11.84 0.47
CA MET A 20 -14.64 -12.61 -0.23
C MET A 20 -16.04 -12.30 0.29
N SER A 21 -16.23 -12.14 1.60
CA SER A 21 -17.50 -11.76 2.21
C SER A 21 -18.00 -10.42 1.68
N ARG A 22 -17.11 -9.41 1.63
CA ARG A 22 -17.45 -8.08 1.10
C ARG A 22 -17.78 -8.12 -0.39
N PHE A 23 -17.01 -8.88 -1.16
CA PHE A 23 -17.27 -9.03 -2.59
C PHE A 23 -18.63 -9.74 -2.84
N ARG A 24 -18.98 -10.76 -2.04
CA ARG A 24 -20.29 -11.41 -2.10
C ARG A 24 -21.42 -10.42 -1.84
N THR A 25 -21.30 -9.58 -0.80
CA THR A 25 -22.29 -8.53 -0.52
C THR A 25 -22.43 -7.57 -1.70
N ALA A 26 -21.32 -7.11 -2.28
CA ALA A 26 -21.35 -6.23 -3.45
C ALA A 26 -22.00 -6.91 -4.68
N SER A 27 -21.69 -8.18 -4.93
CA SER A 27 -22.27 -8.94 -6.05
C SER A 27 -23.80 -9.12 -5.93
N GLN A 28 -24.28 -9.34 -4.70
CA GLN A 28 -25.71 -9.43 -4.41
C GLN A 28 -26.43 -8.09 -4.64
N ILE A 29 -25.82 -6.98 -4.20
CA ILE A 29 -26.38 -5.63 -4.43
C ILE A 29 -26.46 -5.31 -5.93
N LEU A 30 -25.46 -5.74 -6.70
CA LEU A 30 -25.40 -5.56 -8.16
C LEU A 30 -26.28 -6.54 -8.94
N GLY A 31 -26.79 -7.60 -8.29
CA GLY A 31 -27.54 -8.66 -8.98
C GLY A 31 -26.69 -9.43 -9.99
N LEU A 32 -25.39 -9.65 -9.69
CA LEU A 32 -24.50 -10.40 -10.58
C LEU A 32 -24.95 -11.85 -10.71
N GLU A 33 -24.87 -12.38 -11.92
CA GLU A 33 -25.05 -13.82 -12.18
C GLU A 33 -23.98 -14.63 -11.44
N GLU A 34 -24.35 -15.82 -10.98
CA GLU A 34 -23.48 -16.66 -10.15
C GLU A 34 -22.21 -17.07 -10.91
N GLU A 35 -22.29 -17.27 -12.22
CA GLU A 35 -21.15 -17.58 -13.09
C GLU A 35 -20.14 -16.44 -13.13
N VAL A 36 -20.62 -15.20 -13.26
CA VAL A 36 -19.77 -13.99 -13.24
C VAL A 36 -19.11 -13.83 -11.88
N TYR A 37 -19.88 -14.00 -10.80
CA TYR A 37 -19.31 -13.98 -9.44
C TYR A 37 -18.22 -15.04 -9.27
N ASN A 38 -18.44 -16.25 -9.76
CA ASN A 38 -17.49 -17.36 -9.65
C ASN A 38 -16.18 -17.12 -10.40
N VAL A 39 -16.23 -16.43 -11.54
CA VAL A 39 -15.03 -16.01 -12.29
C VAL A 39 -14.27 -14.90 -11.55
N LEU A 40 -14.99 -13.89 -11.08
CA LEU A 40 -14.38 -12.70 -10.50
C LEU A 40 -13.82 -12.92 -9.07
N LYS A 41 -14.24 -13.95 -8.37
CA LYS A 41 -13.81 -14.22 -6.99
C LYS A 41 -12.45 -14.89 -6.87
N VAL A 42 -11.94 -15.49 -7.95
CA VAL A 42 -10.71 -16.29 -7.90
C VAL A 42 -9.57 -15.63 -8.65
N PRO A 43 -8.34 -15.69 -8.13
CA PRO A 43 -7.18 -15.23 -8.88
C PRO A 43 -6.94 -16.07 -10.14
N THR A 44 -6.54 -15.41 -11.23
CA THR A 44 -6.19 -16.08 -12.50
C THR A 44 -4.89 -16.88 -12.41
N LYS A 45 -3.93 -16.41 -11.60
CA LYS A 45 -2.63 -17.08 -11.43
C LYS A 45 -2.09 -16.84 -10.03
N GLN A 46 -1.50 -17.88 -9.46
CA GLN A 46 -0.80 -17.83 -8.19
C GLN A 46 0.56 -18.50 -8.35
N VAL A 47 1.60 -17.82 -7.92
CA VAL A 47 2.98 -18.32 -8.00
C VAL A 47 3.62 -18.24 -6.63
N ILE A 48 4.22 -19.32 -6.19
CA ILE A 48 4.99 -19.44 -4.94
C ILE A 48 6.39 -19.85 -5.33
N VAL A 49 7.39 -19.16 -4.79
CA VAL A 49 8.80 -19.41 -5.09
C VAL A 49 9.63 -19.50 -3.82
N SER A 50 10.65 -20.34 -3.87
CA SER A 50 11.70 -20.41 -2.85
C SER A 50 12.88 -19.57 -3.30
N LEU A 51 13.34 -18.64 -2.43
CA LEU A 51 14.36 -17.65 -2.73
C LEU A 51 15.59 -17.90 -1.85
N PRO A 52 16.58 -18.68 -2.30
CA PRO A 52 17.84 -18.82 -1.59
C PRO A 52 18.67 -17.53 -1.72
N VAL A 53 19.04 -16.93 -0.60
CA VAL A 53 19.80 -15.67 -0.52
C VAL A 53 21.03 -15.85 0.34
N MET A 54 22.18 -15.45 -0.16
CA MET A 54 23.42 -15.36 0.61
C MET A 54 23.33 -14.20 1.60
N MET A 55 23.43 -14.51 2.89
CA MET A 55 23.44 -13.53 3.96
C MET A 55 24.84 -12.93 4.15
N ASP A 56 24.95 -11.80 4.85
CA ASP A 56 26.24 -11.12 5.07
C ASP A 56 27.25 -11.97 5.89
N ASN A 57 26.74 -12.88 6.70
CA ASN A 57 27.56 -13.83 7.47
C ASN A 57 28.03 -15.05 6.66
N GLY A 58 27.73 -15.12 5.36
CA GLY A 58 28.10 -16.23 4.47
C GLY A 58 27.14 -17.43 4.51
N SER A 59 26.10 -17.42 5.33
CA SER A 59 25.08 -18.47 5.31
C SER A 59 24.07 -18.27 4.18
N ILE A 60 23.37 -19.34 3.79
CA ILE A 60 22.23 -19.26 2.87
C ILE A 60 20.95 -19.32 3.69
N ARG A 61 20.09 -18.32 3.53
CA ARG A 61 18.72 -18.33 4.05
C ARG A 61 17.74 -18.46 2.88
N VAL A 62 16.74 -19.32 3.02
CA VAL A 62 15.69 -19.50 2.01
C VAL A 62 14.46 -18.75 2.47
N PHE A 63 13.97 -17.84 1.63
CA PHE A 63 12.73 -17.10 1.86
C PHE A 63 11.63 -17.62 0.95
N GLU A 64 10.38 -17.48 1.37
CA GLU A 64 9.22 -17.79 0.54
C GLU A 64 8.66 -16.50 -0.07
N GLY A 65 8.47 -16.53 -1.39
CA GLY A 65 7.95 -15.39 -2.14
C GLY A 65 6.67 -15.76 -2.89
N TYR A 66 5.78 -14.78 -3.03
CA TYR A 66 4.46 -14.93 -3.66
C TYR A 66 4.24 -13.88 -4.73
N ARG A 67 3.58 -14.27 -5.83
CA ARG A 67 2.94 -13.35 -6.76
C ARG A 67 1.57 -13.88 -7.14
N VAL A 68 0.53 -13.09 -6.89
CA VAL A 68 -0.84 -13.41 -7.26
C VAL A 68 -1.32 -12.39 -8.28
N ILE A 69 -1.76 -12.87 -9.44
CA ILE A 69 -2.48 -12.10 -10.46
C ILE A 69 -3.95 -12.44 -10.28
N HIS A 70 -4.72 -11.45 -9.82
CA HIS A 70 -6.15 -11.66 -9.60
C HIS A 70 -6.92 -11.52 -10.91
N SER A 71 -6.67 -10.46 -11.68
CA SER A 71 -7.35 -10.23 -12.95
C SER A 71 -6.49 -9.42 -13.92
N THR A 72 -6.66 -9.69 -15.20
CA THR A 72 -6.09 -8.92 -16.32
C THR A 72 -7.16 -8.44 -17.30
N ILE A 73 -8.44 -8.52 -16.92
CA ILE A 73 -9.58 -8.19 -17.82
C ILE A 73 -9.53 -6.73 -18.27
N LEU A 74 -9.14 -5.81 -17.39
CA LEU A 74 -9.04 -4.37 -17.71
C LEU A 74 -7.69 -3.96 -18.31
N GLY A 75 -6.69 -4.84 -18.31
CA GLY A 75 -5.35 -4.57 -18.80
C GLY A 75 -4.27 -5.27 -18.00
N PRO A 76 -2.99 -4.90 -18.17
CA PRO A 76 -1.87 -5.48 -17.43
C PRO A 76 -2.13 -5.47 -15.92
N SER A 77 -1.78 -6.56 -15.24
CA SER A 77 -1.98 -6.60 -13.79
C SER A 77 -1.02 -5.64 -13.08
N LYS A 78 -1.48 -5.05 -11.97
CA LYS A 78 -0.77 -4.01 -11.23
C LYS A 78 -0.86 -4.26 -9.73
N GLY A 79 0.28 -4.23 -9.04
CA GLY A 79 0.27 -4.34 -7.58
C GLY A 79 1.63 -4.29 -6.93
N GLY A 80 1.67 -3.87 -5.66
CA GLY A 80 2.89 -3.73 -4.86
C GLY A 80 3.51 -5.07 -4.47
N ILE A 81 4.78 -5.02 -4.04
CA ILE A 81 5.51 -6.13 -3.41
C ILE A 81 5.72 -5.78 -1.95
N ARG A 82 5.22 -6.62 -1.04
CA ARG A 82 5.32 -6.44 0.41
C ARG A 82 6.43 -7.31 0.99
N PHE A 83 7.29 -6.72 1.81
CA PHE A 83 8.27 -7.43 2.63
C PHE A 83 7.85 -7.31 4.10
N ASP A 84 7.33 -8.39 4.67
CA ASP A 84 6.86 -8.41 6.05
C ASP A 84 6.88 -9.85 6.59
N PRO A 85 7.15 -10.08 7.89
CA PRO A 85 7.17 -11.42 8.47
C PRO A 85 5.80 -12.13 8.47
N HIS A 86 4.70 -11.40 8.34
CA HIS A 86 3.34 -11.96 8.34
C HIS A 86 2.79 -12.24 6.93
N VAL A 87 3.55 -11.90 5.88
CA VAL A 87 3.14 -12.19 4.49
C VAL A 87 2.87 -13.67 4.31
N ASN A 88 1.70 -13.98 3.79
CA ASN A 88 1.28 -15.32 3.42
C ASN A 88 0.40 -15.29 2.16
N LEU A 89 0.12 -16.45 1.59
CA LEU A 89 -0.62 -16.54 0.33
C LEU A 89 -2.03 -15.93 0.40
N ASP A 90 -2.75 -16.12 1.51
CA ASP A 90 -4.13 -15.61 1.64
C ASP A 90 -4.17 -14.09 1.75
N GLU A 91 -3.21 -13.49 2.46
CA GLU A 91 -3.05 -12.03 2.47
C GLU A 91 -2.75 -11.51 1.06
N VAL A 92 -1.82 -12.14 0.34
CA VAL A 92 -1.46 -11.73 -1.01
C VAL A 92 -2.63 -11.87 -1.98
N LYS A 93 -3.46 -12.94 -1.87
CA LYS A 93 -4.70 -13.11 -2.65
C LYS A 93 -5.70 -11.99 -2.38
N ALA A 94 -5.95 -11.68 -1.10
CA ALA A 94 -6.85 -10.60 -0.71
C ALA A 94 -6.41 -9.25 -1.31
N LEU A 95 -5.12 -8.93 -1.13
CA LEU A 95 -4.56 -7.68 -1.63
C LEU A 95 -4.53 -7.59 -3.17
N ALA A 96 -4.34 -8.71 -3.87
CA ALA A 96 -4.42 -8.77 -5.34
C ALA A 96 -5.85 -8.47 -5.83
N ALA A 97 -6.87 -9.04 -5.18
CA ALA A 97 -8.26 -8.75 -5.47
C ALA A 97 -8.60 -7.27 -5.20
N TRP A 98 -8.15 -6.73 -4.07
CA TRP A 98 -8.30 -5.30 -3.78
C TRP A 98 -7.69 -4.40 -4.86
N MET A 99 -6.55 -4.79 -5.45
CA MET A 99 -5.95 -4.04 -6.57
C MET A 99 -6.84 -4.05 -7.81
N THR A 100 -7.50 -5.17 -8.14
CA THR A 100 -8.48 -5.24 -9.24
C THR A 100 -9.62 -4.26 -9.02
N TRP A 101 -10.22 -4.29 -7.83
CA TRP A 101 -11.35 -3.39 -7.50
C TRP A 101 -10.91 -1.92 -7.46
N LYS A 102 -9.73 -1.62 -6.93
CA LYS A 102 -9.20 -0.24 -6.92
C LYS A 102 -9.02 0.32 -8.31
N CYS A 103 -8.46 -0.44 -9.24
CA CYS A 103 -8.29 0.00 -10.62
C CYS A 103 -9.64 0.21 -11.32
N ALA A 104 -10.59 -0.71 -11.10
CA ALA A 104 -11.93 -0.63 -11.69
C ALA A 104 -12.74 0.59 -11.17
N VAL A 105 -12.68 0.86 -9.86
CA VAL A 105 -13.42 1.99 -9.25
C VAL A 105 -12.98 3.36 -9.78
N VAL A 106 -11.71 3.51 -10.12
CA VAL A 106 -11.16 4.77 -10.68
C VAL A 106 -11.03 4.74 -12.21
N ASP A 107 -11.57 3.69 -12.85
CA ASP A 107 -11.66 3.50 -14.31
C ASP A 107 -10.30 3.66 -15.01
N ILE A 108 -9.26 2.95 -14.50
CA ILE A 108 -7.96 2.90 -15.15
C ILE A 108 -7.73 1.53 -15.79
N PRO A 109 -7.00 1.46 -16.95
CA PRO A 109 -6.87 0.25 -17.75
C PRO A 109 -5.83 -0.72 -17.18
N TYR A 110 -6.01 -1.15 -15.92
CA TYR A 110 -5.15 -2.10 -15.24
C TYR A 110 -5.96 -3.17 -14.52
N GLY A 111 -5.43 -4.38 -14.56
CA GLY A 111 -5.87 -5.46 -13.69
C GLY A 111 -5.29 -5.36 -12.29
N GLY A 112 -5.45 -6.40 -11.49
CA GLY A 112 -4.96 -6.46 -10.13
C GLY A 112 -3.98 -7.58 -9.88
N ALA A 113 -2.87 -7.26 -9.22
CA ALA A 113 -1.91 -8.22 -8.72
C ALA A 113 -1.37 -7.80 -7.35
N LYS A 114 -0.71 -8.73 -6.69
CA LYS A 114 0.04 -8.48 -5.48
C LYS A 114 1.22 -9.44 -5.39
N GLY A 115 2.34 -8.96 -4.85
CA GLY A 115 3.48 -9.77 -4.47
C GLY A 115 3.83 -9.60 -3.01
N GLY A 116 4.64 -10.51 -2.52
CA GLY A 116 5.21 -10.40 -1.19
C GLY A 116 6.27 -11.45 -0.93
N VAL A 117 7.09 -11.20 0.07
CA VAL A 117 8.08 -12.14 0.59
C VAL A 117 7.96 -12.17 2.11
N THR A 118 7.91 -13.38 2.67
CA THR A 118 7.91 -13.58 4.13
C THR A 118 9.31 -13.33 4.67
N CYS A 119 9.58 -12.11 5.13
CA CYS A 119 10.88 -11.70 5.70
C CYS A 119 10.70 -10.53 6.66
N ASN A 120 11.69 -10.30 7.54
CA ASN A 120 11.74 -9.11 8.37
C ASN A 120 12.80 -8.14 7.84
N PRO A 121 12.44 -7.12 7.01
CA PRO A 121 13.42 -6.21 6.44
C PRO A 121 14.12 -5.32 7.48
N ARG A 122 13.58 -5.22 8.71
CA ARG A 122 14.22 -4.46 9.79
C ARG A 122 15.43 -5.17 10.39
N GLU A 123 15.51 -6.49 10.21
CA GLU A 123 16.61 -7.34 10.69
C GLU A 123 17.63 -7.65 9.59
N MET A 124 17.44 -7.13 8.39
CA MET A 124 18.27 -7.37 7.22
C MET A 124 19.09 -6.15 6.85
N SER A 125 20.30 -6.36 6.39
CA SER A 125 21.12 -5.30 5.81
C SER A 125 20.57 -4.85 4.45
N ALA A 126 20.98 -3.67 4.00
CA ALA A 126 20.61 -3.18 2.67
C ALA A 126 21.07 -4.11 1.55
N GLY A 127 22.26 -4.73 1.70
CA GLY A 127 22.79 -5.70 0.74
C GLY A 127 22.01 -7.01 0.72
N GLU A 128 21.54 -7.48 1.87
CA GLU A 128 20.69 -8.66 1.97
C GLU A 128 19.31 -8.41 1.31
N ILE A 129 18.71 -7.24 1.55
CA ILE A 129 17.44 -6.85 0.90
C ILE A 129 17.62 -6.72 -0.62
N GLU A 130 18.75 -6.18 -1.08
CA GLU A 130 19.06 -6.10 -2.51
C GLU A 130 19.12 -7.50 -3.14
N ARG A 131 19.89 -8.42 -2.54
CA ARG A 131 19.99 -9.80 -3.02
C ARG A 131 18.64 -10.49 -3.04
N LEU A 132 17.82 -10.28 -2.01
CA LEU A 132 16.47 -10.84 -1.94
C LEU A 132 15.56 -10.28 -3.03
N MET A 133 15.57 -8.96 -3.27
CA MET A 133 14.76 -8.33 -4.32
C MET A 133 15.20 -8.81 -5.72
N ARG A 134 16.50 -8.94 -5.97
CA ARG A 134 17.02 -9.47 -7.23
C ARG A 134 16.63 -10.93 -7.44
N ALA A 135 16.76 -11.78 -6.42
CA ALA A 135 16.34 -13.18 -6.47
C ALA A 135 14.82 -13.30 -6.74
N TYR A 136 14.01 -12.49 -6.09
CA TYR A 136 12.57 -12.43 -6.34
C TYR A 136 12.26 -11.99 -7.78
N THR A 137 12.96 -10.98 -8.30
CA THR A 137 12.79 -10.50 -9.67
C THR A 137 13.11 -11.57 -10.71
N LEU A 138 14.22 -12.28 -10.53
CA LEU A 138 14.60 -13.39 -11.41
C LEU A 138 13.56 -14.53 -11.39
N SER A 139 13.04 -14.87 -10.22
CA SER A 139 12.02 -15.92 -10.08
C SER A 139 10.68 -15.52 -10.73
N MET A 140 10.45 -14.24 -10.97
CA MET A 140 9.23 -13.70 -11.59
C MET A 140 9.46 -13.18 -13.01
N ILE A 141 10.59 -13.49 -13.64
CA ILE A 141 11.02 -12.87 -14.91
C ILE A 141 10.01 -13.10 -16.05
N ASP A 142 9.39 -14.28 -16.10
CA ASP A 142 8.40 -14.62 -17.13
C ASP A 142 7.02 -13.98 -16.88
N ILE A 143 6.80 -13.49 -15.66
CA ILE A 143 5.53 -12.92 -15.20
C ILE A 143 5.56 -11.41 -15.38
N PHE A 144 6.62 -10.74 -14.90
CA PHE A 144 6.76 -9.30 -14.95
C PHE A 144 6.89 -8.77 -16.38
N GLY A 145 6.43 -7.57 -16.60
CA GLY A 145 6.54 -6.87 -17.88
C GLY A 145 5.61 -5.69 -17.95
N ALA A 146 5.97 -4.69 -18.75
CA ALA A 146 5.20 -3.46 -18.93
C ALA A 146 3.77 -3.71 -19.44
N ASP A 147 3.58 -4.76 -20.22
CA ASP A 147 2.30 -5.14 -20.83
C ASP A 147 1.71 -6.43 -20.23
N LYS A 148 2.28 -6.93 -19.13
CA LYS A 148 1.87 -8.18 -18.48
C LYS A 148 1.46 -7.96 -17.02
N ASP A 149 2.45 -7.69 -16.17
CA ASP A 149 2.29 -7.52 -14.73
C ASP A 149 3.33 -6.52 -14.21
N ILE A 150 2.85 -5.42 -13.67
CA ILE A 150 3.66 -4.26 -13.30
C ILE A 150 3.76 -4.14 -11.77
N PRO A 151 4.91 -4.47 -11.18
CA PRO A 151 5.16 -4.28 -9.75
C PRO A 151 5.15 -2.81 -9.32
N ALA A 152 5.05 -2.62 -8.00
CA ALA A 152 5.13 -1.32 -7.34
C ALA A 152 5.66 -1.52 -5.90
N PRO A 153 6.05 -0.45 -5.18
CA PRO A 153 6.38 -0.56 -3.77
C PRO A 153 5.14 -0.78 -2.91
N ASP A 154 5.36 -1.42 -1.76
CA ASP A 154 4.39 -1.62 -0.67
C ASP A 154 5.12 -1.57 0.68
N MET A 155 4.48 -2.02 1.76
CA MET A 155 5.12 -2.10 3.07
C MET A 155 6.43 -2.91 3.01
N GLY A 156 7.48 -2.38 3.61
CA GLY A 156 8.81 -2.98 3.62
C GLY A 156 9.62 -2.82 2.33
N THR A 157 9.06 -2.17 1.28
CA THR A 157 9.77 -1.82 0.04
C THR A 157 9.54 -0.37 -0.35
N GLY A 158 10.46 0.19 -1.13
CA GLY A 158 10.42 1.59 -1.54
C GLY A 158 11.07 1.84 -2.90
N PRO A 159 11.37 3.09 -3.21
CA PRO A 159 11.99 3.47 -4.49
C PRO A 159 13.30 2.74 -4.77
N ARG A 160 14.09 2.48 -3.74
CA ARG A 160 15.37 1.78 -3.85
C ARG A 160 15.20 0.32 -4.31
N GLU A 161 14.28 -0.40 -3.68
CA GLU A 161 13.95 -1.78 -4.02
C GLU A 161 13.37 -1.88 -5.45
N MET A 162 12.58 -0.89 -5.86
CA MET A 162 12.05 -0.81 -7.22
C MET A 162 13.15 -0.49 -8.25
N ALA A 163 14.19 0.25 -7.87
CA ALA A 163 15.37 0.45 -8.71
C ALA A 163 16.13 -0.86 -8.94
N TRP A 164 16.36 -1.65 -7.90
CA TRP A 164 16.99 -2.96 -8.01
C TRP A 164 16.18 -3.96 -8.87
N LEU A 165 14.84 -3.93 -8.70
CA LEU A 165 13.96 -4.73 -9.55
C LEU A 165 14.10 -4.34 -11.02
N MET A 166 14.04 -3.04 -11.33
CA MET A 166 14.18 -2.54 -12.70
C MET A 166 15.54 -2.89 -13.30
N ASP A 167 16.61 -2.74 -12.54
CA ASP A 167 17.97 -3.09 -12.98
C ASP A 167 18.10 -4.58 -13.29
N GLU A 168 17.65 -5.44 -12.36
CA GLU A 168 17.73 -6.90 -12.56
C GLU A 168 16.88 -7.37 -13.74
N TYR A 169 15.67 -6.87 -13.88
CA TYR A 169 14.80 -7.15 -15.03
C TYR A 169 15.46 -6.70 -16.34
N SER A 170 15.98 -5.47 -16.37
CA SER A 170 16.62 -4.88 -17.56
C SER A 170 17.86 -5.67 -17.98
N ARG A 171 18.66 -6.15 -17.03
CA ARG A 171 19.83 -7.00 -17.31
C ARG A 171 19.45 -8.29 -18.04
N THR A 172 18.37 -8.94 -17.62
CA THR A 172 17.90 -10.17 -18.29
C THR A 172 17.32 -9.91 -19.67
N GLN A 173 16.77 -8.71 -19.91
CA GLN A 173 16.25 -8.32 -21.22
C GLN A 173 17.32 -7.79 -22.16
N GLY A 174 18.55 -7.56 -21.67
CA GLY A 174 19.64 -6.96 -22.46
C GLY A 174 19.41 -5.49 -22.84
N MET A 175 18.41 -4.83 -22.27
CA MET A 175 18.08 -3.42 -22.51
C MET A 175 17.37 -2.82 -21.32
N THR A 176 17.44 -1.50 -21.16
CA THR A 176 16.73 -0.80 -20.07
C THR A 176 15.22 -0.80 -20.30
N VAL A 177 14.45 -1.35 -19.35
CA VAL A 177 12.98 -1.43 -19.39
C VAL A 177 12.39 -0.68 -18.22
N ASN A 178 12.30 0.64 -18.33
CA ASN A 178 11.79 1.51 -17.24
C ASN A 178 10.33 1.22 -16.88
N ALA A 179 9.52 0.82 -17.86
CA ALA A 179 8.08 0.62 -17.70
C ALA A 179 7.72 -0.65 -16.90
N VAL A 180 8.69 -1.54 -16.62
CA VAL A 180 8.42 -2.79 -15.87
C VAL A 180 7.90 -2.54 -14.45
N VAL A 181 8.26 -1.42 -13.82
CA VAL A 181 7.93 -1.14 -12.42
C VAL A 181 7.58 0.33 -12.21
N THR A 182 6.66 0.61 -11.29
CA THR A 182 6.36 1.98 -10.83
C THR A 182 6.94 2.23 -9.44
N GLY A 183 6.99 3.51 -9.02
CA GLY A 183 7.50 3.89 -7.70
C GLY A 183 9.02 3.90 -7.58
N LYS A 184 9.75 3.69 -8.67
CA LYS A 184 11.20 3.86 -8.76
C LYS A 184 11.59 5.33 -8.65
N PRO A 185 12.87 5.66 -8.37
CA PRO A 185 13.36 7.03 -8.32
C PRO A 185 13.07 7.82 -9.61
N ILE A 186 12.83 9.13 -9.46
CA ILE A 186 12.52 10.02 -10.60
C ILE A 186 13.65 10.00 -11.64
N VAL A 187 14.92 10.00 -11.20
CA VAL A 187 16.09 9.94 -12.07
C VAL A 187 16.14 8.68 -12.95
N LEU A 188 15.44 7.62 -12.55
CA LEU A 188 15.29 6.37 -13.30
C LEU A 188 13.97 6.31 -14.10
N GLY A 189 13.31 7.44 -14.33
CA GLY A 189 12.03 7.52 -15.03
C GLY A 189 10.82 7.29 -14.12
N GLY A 190 10.94 7.54 -12.82
CA GLY A 190 9.80 7.58 -11.88
C GLY A 190 8.91 8.79 -12.13
N SER A 191 7.63 8.69 -11.74
CA SER A 191 6.66 9.78 -11.88
C SER A 191 6.71 10.75 -10.71
N LEU A 192 6.58 12.04 -10.99
CA LEU A 192 6.33 13.06 -9.97
C LEU A 192 4.98 12.82 -9.29
N GLY A 193 4.85 13.28 -8.05
CA GLY A 193 3.59 13.19 -7.30
C GLY A 193 3.33 11.83 -6.62
N ARG A 194 4.18 10.82 -6.83
CA ARG A 194 3.96 9.48 -6.22
C ARG A 194 4.03 9.51 -4.69
N THR A 195 4.88 10.36 -4.13
CA THR A 195 5.13 10.42 -2.67
C THR A 195 3.87 10.85 -1.91
N GLU A 196 3.18 11.86 -2.40
CA GLU A 196 1.94 12.39 -1.80
C GLU A 196 0.66 11.75 -2.34
N ALA A 197 0.72 10.96 -3.41
CA ALA A 197 -0.46 10.51 -4.16
C ALA A 197 -1.53 9.86 -3.28
N THR A 198 -1.16 9.01 -2.34
CA THR A 198 -2.13 8.33 -1.46
C THR A 198 -2.77 9.30 -0.47
N GLY A 199 -1.97 10.16 0.18
CA GLY A 199 -2.48 11.23 1.04
C GLY A 199 -3.35 12.23 0.30
N ARG A 200 -3.00 12.55 -0.96
CA ARG A 200 -3.81 13.39 -1.85
C ARG A 200 -5.15 12.74 -2.18
N GLY A 201 -5.17 11.44 -2.43
CA GLY A 201 -6.41 10.68 -2.63
C GLY A 201 -7.31 10.72 -1.39
N VAL A 202 -6.75 10.56 -0.19
CA VAL A 202 -7.50 10.73 1.08
C VAL A 202 -8.09 12.14 1.16
N MET A 203 -7.31 13.17 0.91
CA MET A 203 -7.81 14.56 0.92
C MET A 203 -8.96 14.76 -0.07
N VAL A 204 -8.83 14.29 -1.32
CA VAL A 204 -9.87 14.45 -2.36
C VAL A 204 -11.18 13.77 -1.94
N THR A 205 -11.11 12.53 -1.46
CA THR A 205 -12.31 11.79 -1.03
C THR A 205 -12.94 12.37 0.24
N THR A 206 -12.12 12.88 1.17
CA THR A 206 -12.61 13.57 2.37
C THR A 206 -13.38 14.83 1.99
N LEU A 207 -12.82 15.68 1.12
CA LEU A 207 -13.50 16.91 0.70
C LEU A 207 -14.80 16.62 -0.07
N ALA A 208 -14.81 15.60 -0.93
CA ALA A 208 -16.03 15.18 -1.63
C ALA A 208 -17.12 14.68 -0.66
N ALA A 209 -16.72 13.92 0.38
CA ALA A 209 -17.63 13.50 1.43
C ALA A 209 -18.17 14.69 2.25
N MET A 210 -17.31 15.63 2.61
CA MET A 210 -17.70 16.86 3.32
C MET A 210 -18.69 17.70 2.52
N GLU A 211 -18.45 17.86 1.22
CA GLU A 211 -19.39 18.55 0.31
C GLU A 211 -20.76 17.89 0.31
N LYS A 212 -20.80 16.55 0.15
CA LYS A 212 -22.05 15.77 0.17
C LYS A 212 -22.79 15.88 1.51
N LEU A 213 -22.06 15.95 2.62
CA LEU A 213 -22.59 16.09 3.97
C LEU A 213 -22.82 17.55 4.38
N LYS A 214 -22.51 18.52 3.50
CA LYS A 214 -22.60 19.95 3.75
C LYS A 214 -21.77 20.42 4.95
N ILE A 215 -20.61 19.80 5.17
CA ILE A 215 -19.65 20.17 6.22
C ILE A 215 -18.70 21.22 5.65
N ASN A 216 -18.60 22.38 6.30
CA ASN A 216 -17.66 23.42 5.91
C ASN A 216 -16.24 23.08 6.39
N PRO A 217 -15.24 22.91 5.48
CA PRO A 217 -13.87 22.59 5.85
C PRO A 217 -13.24 23.58 6.85
N TYR A 218 -13.50 24.87 6.70
CA TYR A 218 -12.94 25.93 7.55
C TYR A 218 -13.50 25.95 8.98
N LYS A 219 -14.55 25.17 9.26
CA LYS A 219 -15.15 25.02 10.59
C LYS A 219 -14.97 23.60 11.15
N ALA A 220 -14.40 22.70 10.36
CA ALA A 220 -14.22 21.31 10.73
C ALA A 220 -12.89 21.10 11.46
N THR A 221 -12.92 20.21 12.42
CA THR A 221 -11.74 19.64 13.05
C THR A 221 -11.46 18.25 12.51
N CYS A 222 -10.21 17.83 12.52
CA CYS A 222 -9.78 16.55 11.99
C CYS A 222 -8.77 15.90 12.92
N ALA A 223 -8.88 14.59 13.08
CA ALA A 223 -7.88 13.72 13.67
C ALA A 223 -7.30 12.78 12.62
N VAL A 224 -6.00 12.56 12.65
CA VAL A 224 -5.31 11.68 11.69
C VAL A 224 -4.61 10.57 12.45
N GLN A 225 -5.18 9.37 12.38
CA GLN A 225 -4.59 8.18 12.97
C GLN A 225 -3.57 7.57 11.99
N GLY A 226 -2.31 7.50 12.45
CA GLY A 226 -1.18 7.06 11.65
C GLY A 226 -0.47 8.21 10.93
N PHE A 227 0.70 8.64 11.44
CA PHE A 227 1.48 9.75 10.89
C PHE A 227 2.69 9.29 10.08
N GLY A 228 2.52 8.18 9.32
CA GLY A 228 3.47 7.69 8.31
C GLY A 228 3.38 8.51 7.01
N ASN A 229 3.83 7.93 5.89
CA ASN A 229 3.79 8.63 4.60
C ASN A 229 2.37 9.09 4.21
N VAL A 230 1.38 8.20 4.29
CA VAL A 230 0.00 8.52 3.89
C VAL A 230 -0.63 9.56 4.80
N GLY A 231 -0.58 9.34 6.13
CA GLY A 231 -1.24 10.21 7.10
C GLY A 231 -0.61 11.59 7.18
N SER A 232 0.71 11.71 7.11
CA SER A 232 1.36 13.02 7.13
C SER A 232 1.03 13.87 5.89
N TRP A 233 0.96 13.25 4.71
CA TRP A 233 0.52 13.93 3.50
C TRP A 233 -0.97 14.25 3.52
N ALA A 234 -1.81 13.35 4.03
CA ALA A 234 -3.23 13.63 4.21
C ALA A 234 -3.46 14.82 5.15
N ALA A 235 -2.79 14.82 6.32
CA ALA A 235 -2.86 15.93 7.29
C ALA A 235 -2.44 17.26 6.67
N ARG A 236 -1.29 17.29 5.98
CA ARG A 236 -0.78 18.49 5.30
C ARG A 236 -1.77 19.01 4.28
N LEU A 237 -2.22 18.15 3.36
CA LEU A 237 -3.11 18.56 2.28
C LEU A 237 -4.52 18.95 2.76
N LEU A 238 -5.04 18.31 3.81
CA LEU A 238 -6.30 18.71 4.44
C LEU A 238 -6.16 20.06 5.17
N PHE A 239 -5.04 20.29 5.86
CA PHE A 239 -4.75 21.58 6.49
C PHE A 239 -4.69 22.70 5.45
N GLU A 240 -4.02 22.50 4.31
CA GLU A 240 -3.99 23.46 3.18
C GLU A 240 -5.40 23.78 2.63
N ARG A 241 -6.37 22.90 2.84
CA ARG A 241 -7.78 23.07 2.44
C ARG A 241 -8.67 23.65 3.54
N GLY A 242 -8.06 24.09 4.64
CA GLY A 242 -8.72 24.85 5.70
C GLY A 242 -9.21 24.01 6.88
N LEU A 243 -9.00 22.70 6.91
CA LEU A 243 -9.35 21.89 8.08
C LEU A 243 -8.35 22.13 9.23
N LYS A 244 -8.86 22.21 10.45
CA LYS A 244 -8.02 22.26 11.64
C LYS A 244 -7.65 20.84 12.06
N ILE A 245 -6.38 20.47 11.91
CA ILE A 245 -5.89 19.17 12.37
C ILE A 245 -5.60 19.28 13.88
N GLN A 246 -6.45 18.73 14.73
CA GLN A 246 -6.29 18.82 16.19
C GLN A 246 -5.57 17.63 16.80
N ALA A 247 -5.62 16.45 16.15
CA ALA A 247 -4.93 15.28 16.66
C ALA A 247 -4.19 14.52 15.55
N ILE A 248 -3.02 14.00 15.90
CA ILE A 248 -2.23 13.10 15.07
C ILE A 248 -1.71 11.95 15.93
N SER A 249 -1.52 10.75 15.36
CA SER A 249 -0.89 9.64 16.08
C SER A 249 0.03 8.81 15.20
N ASP A 250 0.99 8.18 15.86
CA ASP A 250 1.82 7.13 15.27
C ASP A 250 1.76 5.85 16.14
N LEU A 251 2.69 4.92 15.93
CA LEU A 251 2.78 3.67 16.71
C LEU A 251 3.19 3.90 18.18
N HIS A 252 3.74 5.09 18.53
CA HIS A 252 4.30 5.40 19.84
C HIS A 252 3.38 6.29 20.69
N GLY A 253 2.35 6.87 20.08
CA GLY A 253 1.38 7.69 20.83
C GLY A 253 0.52 8.60 19.96
N ALA A 254 -0.42 9.22 20.62
CA ALA A 254 -1.31 10.23 20.04
C ALA A 254 -1.04 11.61 20.69
N TYR A 255 -1.18 12.66 19.90
CA TYR A 255 -0.83 14.04 20.25
C TYR A 255 -1.97 14.96 19.85
N TYR A 256 -2.43 15.77 20.78
CA TYR A 256 -3.57 16.68 20.62
C TYR A 256 -3.18 18.12 20.90
N ASN A 257 -3.69 19.04 20.09
CA ASN A 257 -3.64 20.48 20.32
C ASN A 257 -4.97 21.11 19.93
N GLU A 258 -5.67 21.71 20.88
CA GLU A 258 -6.97 22.37 20.66
C GLU A 258 -6.87 23.50 19.60
N GLY A 259 -5.76 24.22 19.59
CA GLY A 259 -5.47 25.28 18.62
C GLY A 259 -5.18 24.75 17.19
N GLY A 260 -4.92 23.46 17.08
CA GLY A 260 -4.44 22.78 15.89
C GLY A 260 -2.95 22.45 15.99
N VAL A 261 -2.59 21.29 15.46
CA VAL A 261 -1.20 20.82 15.36
C VAL A 261 -0.51 21.49 14.16
N ASP A 262 0.67 22.04 14.37
CA ASP A 262 1.53 22.51 13.28
C ASP A 262 2.10 21.30 12.52
N ILE A 263 1.51 21.01 11.37
CA ILE A 263 1.82 19.80 10.60
C ILE A 263 3.26 19.82 10.07
N GLU A 264 3.78 20.98 9.66
CA GLU A 264 5.15 21.08 9.14
C GLU A 264 6.18 20.81 10.26
N LYS A 265 5.93 21.33 11.45
CA LYS A 265 6.78 21.04 12.60
C LYS A 265 6.68 19.59 13.06
N ALA A 266 5.48 19.00 13.02
CA ALA A 266 5.30 17.59 13.34
C ALA A 266 6.04 16.67 12.35
N VAL A 267 5.99 16.98 11.05
CA VAL A 267 6.76 16.25 10.01
C VAL A 267 8.26 16.42 10.24
N ALA A 268 8.73 17.65 10.43
CA ALA A 268 10.15 17.92 10.66
C ALA A 268 10.68 17.23 11.93
N TYR A 269 9.86 17.19 12.99
CA TYR A 269 10.19 16.49 14.24
C TYR A 269 10.29 14.97 14.01
N ARG A 270 9.28 14.36 13.41
CA ARG A 270 9.25 12.94 13.08
C ARG A 270 10.48 12.52 12.26
N ASP A 271 10.82 13.29 11.23
CA ASP A 271 11.92 12.96 10.32
C ASP A 271 13.29 13.03 11.03
N LYS A 272 13.45 13.93 12.02
CA LYS A 272 14.63 13.98 12.90
C LYS A 272 14.63 12.90 13.96
N ASN A 273 13.45 12.44 14.40
CA ASN A 273 13.28 11.48 15.49
C ASN A 273 13.03 10.04 14.97
N LYS A 274 13.80 9.61 13.97
CA LYS A 274 13.77 8.25 13.40
C LYS A 274 12.37 7.78 12.93
N GLY A 275 11.54 8.70 12.49
CA GLY A 275 10.17 8.39 12.01
C GLY A 275 9.11 8.37 13.11
N SER A 276 9.42 8.80 14.35
CA SER A 276 8.51 8.80 15.48
C SER A 276 8.10 10.21 15.91
N LEU A 277 6.84 10.34 16.36
CA LEU A 277 6.33 11.53 17.04
C LEU A 277 6.60 11.53 18.55
N GLU A 278 7.24 10.49 19.10
CA GLU A 278 7.46 10.37 20.53
C GLU A 278 8.18 11.60 21.11
N GLY A 279 7.54 12.24 22.11
CA GLY A 279 8.04 13.47 22.73
C GLY A 279 7.82 14.75 21.93
N PHE A 280 6.94 14.75 20.92
CA PHE A 280 6.61 15.97 20.16
C PHE A 280 6.13 17.09 21.08
N PRO A 281 6.84 18.26 21.13
CA PRO A 281 6.69 19.22 22.21
C PRO A 281 5.50 20.20 22.03
N GLU A 282 4.93 20.30 20.83
CA GLU A 282 3.91 21.31 20.52
C GLU A 282 2.46 20.78 20.66
N ALA A 283 2.31 19.55 21.19
CA ALA A 283 1.00 18.95 21.42
C ALA A 283 1.00 18.10 22.69
N GLN A 284 -0.14 18.04 23.36
CA GLN A 284 -0.32 17.20 24.54
C GLN A 284 -0.40 15.72 24.13
N LYS A 285 0.37 14.87 24.79
CA LYS A 285 0.21 13.41 24.64
C LYS A 285 -1.12 12.97 25.23
N ILE A 286 -1.89 12.23 24.44
CA ILE A 286 -3.18 11.63 24.82
C ILE A 286 -3.12 10.10 24.61
N SER A 287 -4.14 9.39 25.07
CA SER A 287 -4.24 7.95 24.77
C SER A 287 -4.67 7.72 23.32
N GLY A 288 -4.30 6.60 22.73
CA GLY A 288 -4.72 6.23 21.37
C GLY A 288 -6.24 6.02 21.22
N ALA A 289 -6.97 5.84 22.34
CA ALA A 289 -8.42 5.70 22.34
C ALA A 289 -9.15 7.06 22.33
N GLU A 290 -8.43 8.16 22.55
CA GLU A 290 -8.99 9.53 22.56
C GLU A 290 -8.86 10.23 21.19
N ILE A 291 -8.21 9.60 20.20
CA ILE A 291 -8.09 10.10 18.86
C ILE A 291 -9.26 9.65 17.98
#